data_6ba022ed5c2540e9f6789c0e2a16d825
#
_entry.id   6ba022ed5c2540e9f6789c0e2a16d825
#
_cell.length_a   1.000
_cell.length_b   1.000
_cell.length_c   1.000
_cell.angle_alpha   90.00
_cell.angle_beta   90.00
_cell.angle_gamma   90.00
#
_symmetry.space_group_name_H-M   'P 1'
#
loop_
_entity.id
_entity.type
_entity.pdbx_description
1 polymer ?
#
loop_
_entity_poly.entity_id
_entity_poly.type
_entity_poly.pdbx_seq_one_letter_code
_entity_poly.pdbx_strand_id
1 'polypeptide(L)'
;MNKFKNFIFRNSVIIVILVLIVIFSFTSPYFLTFHNMINLLNQNSYFIIAAVGLGILMISGGIDLSVANQMALMGVIIAILITEKGANTFVVIILGLLLGCLMGYTNGTLITRIKGVFPLILTIAMGNVYNGLSFLISNAKSYRPFPDVFRYWATHNILGLNIDLLVAIVILCLAEFMLKKTYLGRKIYATGGNREAAKLSGINTDRIQRLCYTLCGFLFALAALDLIAKGNSVSASTLGSSGVAFTCMTAAIIGGISFAGGKGSMFGLIAGVFVIQILSNGMQLAGWGTYLQYVVQGIILILALSFDAIKMTMAKRNTKRKVKMLVKGA
;
A
#
# COMPACT_ATOMS: atom_id res chain seq x y z
N MET A 1 33.83 0.61 -9.91
CA MET A 1 32.48 0.97 -10.35
C MET A 1 32.30 2.47 -10.14
N ASN A 2 32.10 3.26 -11.20
CA ASN A 2 32.19 4.73 -11.17
C ASN A 2 31.24 5.37 -10.13
N LYS A 3 31.71 6.39 -9.38
CA LYS A 3 30.92 7.18 -8.41
C LYS A 3 29.56 7.62 -8.99
N PHE A 4 29.53 7.94 -10.29
CA PHE A 4 28.34 8.31 -11.05
C PHE A 4 27.29 7.18 -11.15
N LYS A 5 27.72 5.92 -11.44
CA LYS A 5 26.79 4.77 -11.44
C LYS A 5 26.17 4.54 -10.05
N ASN A 6 26.97 4.63 -9.00
CA ASN A 6 26.45 4.48 -7.63
C ASN A 6 25.48 5.59 -7.23
N PHE A 7 25.70 6.84 -7.71
CA PHE A 7 24.79 7.96 -7.48
C PHE A 7 23.44 7.73 -8.18
N ILE A 8 23.45 7.33 -9.46
CA ILE A 8 22.22 7.03 -10.22
C ILE A 8 21.44 5.88 -9.57
N PHE A 9 22.11 4.79 -9.20
CA PHE A 9 21.44 3.65 -8.56
C PHE A 9 20.88 3.98 -7.19
N ARG A 10 21.51 4.86 -6.42
CA ARG A 10 21.05 5.27 -5.10
C ARG A 10 19.88 6.24 -5.14
N ASN A 11 19.80 7.06 -6.20
CA ASN A 11 18.79 8.11 -6.37
C ASN A 11 17.83 7.82 -7.53
N SER A 12 17.74 6.55 -8.00
CA SER A 12 16.97 6.17 -9.20
C SER A 12 15.51 6.63 -9.14
N VAL A 13 14.86 6.55 -7.98
CA VAL A 13 13.46 6.94 -7.82
C VAL A 13 13.27 8.45 -7.99
N ILE A 14 14.19 9.24 -7.43
CA ILE A 14 14.16 10.71 -7.56
C ILE A 14 14.36 11.13 -9.02
N ILE A 15 15.26 10.43 -9.73
CA ILE A 15 15.49 10.69 -11.16
C ILE A 15 14.22 10.39 -11.96
N VAL A 16 13.53 9.28 -11.67
CA VAL A 16 12.25 8.94 -12.33
C VAL A 16 11.20 10.02 -12.05
N ILE A 17 11.07 10.50 -10.80
CA ILE A 17 10.15 11.59 -10.46
C ILE A 17 10.45 12.84 -11.30
N LEU A 18 11.73 13.26 -11.35
CA LEU A 18 12.13 14.44 -12.11
C LEU A 18 11.83 14.28 -13.61
N VAL A 19 12.12 13.11 -14.18
CA VAL A 19 11.81 12.82 -15.58
C VAL A 19 10.31 12.89 -15.86
N LEU A 20 9.48 12.31 -14.99
CA LEU A 20 8.02 12.38 -15.13
C LEU A 20 7.51 13.80 -15.01
N ILE A 21 8.02 14.60 -14.06
CA ILE A 21 7.67 16.01 -13.92
C ILE A 21 8.01 16.77 -15.22
N VAL A 22 9.18 16.57 -15.78
CA VAL A 22 9.59 17.23 -17.04
C VAL A 22 8.66 16.80 -18.17
N ILE A 23 8.42 15.51 -18.37
CA ILE A 23 7.55 15.01 -19.46
C ILE A 23 6.15 15.65 -19.36
N PHE A 24 5.52 15.58 -18.18
CA PHE A 24 4.14 16.07 -18.04
C PHE A 24 4.03 17.59 -17.99
N SER A 25 5.10 18.31 -17.66
CA SER A 25 5.15 19.77 -17.80
C SER A 25 5.05 20.24 -19.26
N PHE A 26 5.55 19.44 -20.21
CA PHE A 26 5.42 19.71 -21.63
C PHE A 26 4.10 19.22 -22.24
N THR A 27 3.43 18.26 -21.61
CA THR A 27 2.19 17.67 -22.13
C THR A 27 0.94 18.41 -21.69
N SER A 28 0.98 19.09 -20.53
CA SER A 28 -0.18 19.83 -20.01
C SER A 28 0.25 21.11 -19.30
N PRO A 29 -0.30 22.29 -19.69
CA PRO A 29 -0.01 23.56 -19.01
C PRO A 29 -0.55 23.60 -17.56
N TYR A 30 -1.49 22.71 -17.25
CA TYR A 30 -2.09 22.63 -15.90
C TYR A 30 -1.27 21.79 -14.94
N PHE A 31 -0.29 21.01 -15.41
CA PHE A 31 0.43 20.03 -14.58
C PHE A 31 1.20 20.69 -13.42
N LEU A 32 1.99 21.74 -13.69
CA LEU A 32 2.80 22.48 -12.68
C LEU A 32 2.03 23.59 -11.96
N THR A 33 0.71 23.70 -12.15
CA THR A 33 -0.05 24.71 -11.41
C THR A 33 -0.07 24.37 -9.91
N PHE A 34 0.01 25.41 -9.06
CA PHE A 34 -0.08 25.23 -7.60
C PHE A 34 -1.33 24.47 -7.18
N HIS A 35 -2.46 24.76 -7.83
CA HIS A 35 -3.72 24.07 -7.59
C HIS A 35 -3.61 22.55 -7.84
N ASN A 36 -3.00 22.13 -8.98
CA ASN A 36 -2.82 20.71 -9.28
C ASN A 36 -1.87 20.03 -8.30
N MET A 37 -0.80 20.71 -7.89
CA MET A 37 0.14 20.13 -6.90
C MET A 37 -0.53 19.88 -5.55
N ILE A 38 -1.33 20.83 -5.07
CA ILE A 38 -2.10 20.67 -3.83
C ILE A 38 -3.15 19.57 -3.98
N ASN A 39 -3.86 19.51 -5.10
CA ASN A 39 -4.83 18.48 -5.38
C ASN A 39 -4.19 17.08 -5.43
N LEU A 40 -3.02 16.96 -6.08
CA LEU A 40 -2.27 15.71 -6.11
C LEU A 40 -1.91 15.22 -4.71
N LEU A 41 -1.51 16.11 -3.81
CA LEU A 41 -1.22 15.77 -2.42
C LEU A 41 -2.49 15.33 -1.68
N ASN A 42 -3.54 16.14 -1.75
CA ASN A 42 -4.77 15.92 -0.99
C ASN A 42 -5.55 14.67 -1.44
N GLN A 43 -5.56 14.35 -2.75
CA GLN A 43 -6.30 13.20 -3.26
C GLN A 43 -5.64 11.85 -2.93
N ASN A 44 -4.38 11.85 -2.53
CA ASN A 44 -3.59 10.63 -2.38
C ASN A 44 -3.42 10.12 -0.94
N SER A 45 -4.03 10.75 0.06
CA SER A 45 -3.94 10.34 1.47
C SER A 45 -4.33 8.88 1.68
N TYR A 46 -5.50 8.45 1.15
CA TYR A 46 -5.95 7.06 1.26
C TYR A 46 -4.95 6.07 0.67
N PHE A 47 -4.32 6.46 -0.44
CA PHE A 47 -3.34 5.61 -1.11
C PHE A 47 -2.04 5.51 -0.32
N ILE A 48 -1.58 6.60 0.30
CA ILE A 48 -0.43 6.59 1.22
C ILE A 48 -0.70 5.66 2.39
N ILE A 49 -1.88 5.77 3.03
CA ILE A 49 -2.27 4.94 4.18
C ILE A 49 -2.29 3.45 3.79
N ALA A 50 -2.94 3.10 2.68
CA ALA A 50 -2.99 1.73 2.19
C ALA A 50 -1.60 1.19 1.83
N ALA A 51 -0.78 2.00 1.16
CA ALA A 51 0.59 1.63 0.78
C ALA A 51 1.47 1.40 2.00
N VAL A 52 1.36 2.19 3.08
CA VAL A 52 2.07 1.98 4.34
C VAL A 52 1.70 0.64 4.95
N GLY A 53 0.41 0.29 4.99
CA GLY A 53 -0.05 -1.02 5.46
C GLY A 53 0.57 -2.17 4.69
N LEU A 54 0.44 -2.13 3.36
CA LEU A 54 1.01 -3.15 2.49
C LEU A 54 2.56 -3.19 2.57
N GLY A 55 3.20 -2.03 2.68
CA GLY A 55 4.65 -1.90 2.82
C GLY A 55 5.19 -2.58 4.08
N ILE A 56 4.55 -2.38 5.23
CA ILE A 56 4.89 -3.08 6.49
C ILE A 56 4.77 -4.60 6.29
N LEU A 57 3.66 -5.02 5.68
CA LEU A 57 3.40 -6.43 5.41
C LEU A 57 4.45 -7.02 4.47
N MET A 58 4.79 -6.34 3.37
CA MET A 58 5.82 -6.78 2.42
C MET A 58 7.20 -6.88 3.07
N ILE A 59 7.58 -5.94 3.95
CA ILE A 59 8.84 -6.03 4.70
C ILE A 59 8.87 -7.29 5.57
N SER A 60 7.73 -7.73 6.12
CA SER A 60 7.64 -8.99 6.89
C SER A 60 7.70 -10.25 6.01
N GLY A 61 7.70 -10.12 4.69
CA GLY A 61 7.61 -11.22 3.73
C GLY A 61 6.19 -11.69 3.45
N GLY A 62 5.18 -10.93 3.86
CA GLY A 62 3.77 -11.17 3.53
C GLY A 62 3.31 -10.40 2.31
N ILE A 63 2.23 -10.85 1.69
CA ILE A 63 1.56 -10.18 0.57
C ILE A 63 0.05 -10.30 0.79
N ASP A 64 -0.68 -9.21 0.60
CA ASP A 64 -2.14 -9.20 0.65
C ASP A 64 -2.72 -8.55 -0.61
N LEU A 65 -3.38 -9.34 -1.45
CA LEU A 65 -4.08 -8.85 -2.64
C LEU A 65 -5.58 -8.65 -2.40
N SER A 66 -6.07 -8.89 -1.18
CA SER A 66 -7.47 -8.66 -0.82
C SER A 66 -7.79 -7.20 -0.43
N VAL A 67 -6.82 -6.29 -0.50
CA VAL A 67 -6.91 -4.88 -0.07
C VAL A 67 -8.20 -4.20 -0.54
N ALA A 68 -8.41 -4.16 -1.85
CA ALA A 68 -9.57 -3.49 -2.45
C ALA A 68 -10.89 -4.10 -1.97
N ASN A 69 -10.93 -5.43 -1.85
CA ASN A 69 -12.13 -6.15 -1.43
C ASN A 69 -12.39 -6.03 0.08
N GLN A 70 -11.34 -5.94 0.91
CA GLN A 70 -11.47 -5.58 2.32
C GLN A 70 -12.05 -4.17 2.46
N MET A 71 -11.50 -3.20 1.71
CA MET A 71 -12.00 -1.82 1.68
C MET A 71 -13.47 -1.76 1.23
N ALA A 72 -13.84 -2.55 0.21
CA ALA A 72 -15.22 -2.61 -0.30
C ALA A 72 -16.19 -3.17 0.74
N LEU A 73 -15.89 -4.32 1.33
CA LEU A 73 -16.75 -4.94 2.34
C LEU A 73 -16.95 -4.04 3.55
N MET A 74 -15.87 -3.49 4.06
CA MET A 74 -15.93 -2.57 5.20
C MET A 74 -16.70 -1.30 4.83
N GLY A 75 -16.42 -0.72 3.67
CA GLY A 75 -17.09 0.48 3.19
C GLY A 75 -18.59 0.32 3.06
N VAL A 76 -19.05 -0.81 2.51
CA VAL A 76 -20.47 -1.16 2.40
C VAL A 76 -21.12 -1.30 3.79
N ILE A 77 -20.48 -1.99 4.73
CA ILE A 77 -21.02 -2.15 6.09
C ILE A 77 -21.15 -0.79 6.78
N ILE A 78 -20.11 0.06 6.70
CA ILE A 78 -20.16 1.44 7.23
C ILE A 78 -21.29 2.24 6.60
N ALA A 79 -21.43 2.15 5.27
CA ALA A 79 -22.46 2.87 4.57
C ALA A 79 -23.86 2.48 5.03
N ILE A 80 -24.16 1.20 5.11
CA ILE A 80 -25.47 0.71 5.60
C ILE A 80 -25.75 1.22 7.02
N LEU A 81 -24.76 1.13 7.91
CA LEU A 81 -24.93 1.58 9.29
C LEU A 81 -25.19 3.08 9.39
N ILE A 82 -24.53 3.90 8.59
CA ILE A 82 -24.70 5.35 8.60
C ILE A 82 -25.97 5.76 7.85
N THR A 83 -26.14 5.31 6.59
CA THR A 83 -27.17 5.86 5.70
C THR A 83 -28.53 5.19 5.83
N GLU A 84 -28.57 3.88 6.15
CA GLU A 84 -29.85 3.16 6.30
C GLU A 84 -30.29 3.03 7.76
N LYS A 85 -29.33 2.84 8.68
CA LYS A 85 -29.64 2.62 10.11
C LYS A 85 -29.53 3.88 10.96
N GLY A 86 -29.01 4.99 10.42
CA GLY A 86 -28.83 6.24 11.15
C GLY A 86 -27.91 6.11 12.36
N ALA A 87 -26.97 5.16 12.34
CA ALA A 87 -26.08 4.91 13.46
C ALA A 87 -25.10 6.07 13.68
N ASN A 88 -24.66 6.25 14.92
CA ASN A 88 -23.71 7.29 15.28
C ASN A 88 -22.39 7.13 14.51
N THR A 89 -21.99 8.18 13.80
CA THR A 89 -20.81 8.20 12.92
C THR A 89 -19.52 7.76 13.63
N PHE A 90 -19.28 8.23 14.85
CA PHE A 90 -18.05 7.88 15.60
C PHE A 90 -18.03 6.39 15.97
N VAL A 91 -19.16 5.84 16.40
CA VAL A 91 -19.29 4.41 16.71
C VAL A 91 -19.04 3.58 15.46
N VAL A 92 -19.59 3.99 14.31
CA VAL A 92 -19.42 3.27 13.04
C VAL A 92 -17.96 3.32 12.54
N ILE A 93 -17.27 4.45 12.70
CA ILE A 93 -15.84 4.56 12.38
C ILE A 93 -15.03 3.54 13.21
N ILE A 94 -15.26 3.48 14.53
CA ILE A 94 -14.57 2.53 15.40
C ILE A 94 -14.87 1.08 14.99
N LEU A 95 -16.13 0.75 14.71
CA LEU A 95 -16.54 -0.57 14.23
C LEU A 95 -15.86 -0.92 12.91
N GLY A 96 -15.75 0.03 11.98
CA GLY A 96 -15.05 -0.14 10.72
C GLY A 96 -13.57 -0.47 10.91
N LEU A 97 -12.87 0.24 11.79
CA LEU A 97 -11.48 -0.02 12.11
C LEU A 97 -11.28 -1.40 12.77
N LEU A 98 -12.16 -1.78 13.69
CA LEU A 98 -12.14 -3.11 14.32
C LEU A 98 -12.42 -4.21 13.29
N LEU A 99 -13.34 -4.00 12.36
CA LEU A 99 -13.62 -4.94 11.28
C LEU A 99 -12.41 -5.11 10.36
N GLY A 100 -11.71 -4.02 10.02
CA GLY A 100 -10.46 -4.09 9.28
C GLY A 100 -9.38 -4.88 10.01
N CYS A 101 -9.22 -4.66 11.32
CA CYS A 101 -8.33 -5.49 12.16
C CYS A 101 -8.72 -6.96 12.12
N LEU A 102 -10.01 -7.27 12.22
CA LEU A 102 -10.53 -8.65 12.19
C LEU A 102 -10.25 -9.31 10.83
N MET A 103 -10.50 -8.63 9.71
CA MET A 103 -10.21 -9.15 8.37
C MET A 103 -8.71 -9.39 8.18
N GLY A 104 -7.87 -8.45 8.60
CA GLY A 104 -6.42 -8.64 8.58
C GLY A 104 -5.95 -9.79 9.48
N TYR A 105 -6.50 -9.92 10.69
CA TYR A 105 -6.20 -11.02 11.61
C TYR A 105 -6.63 -12.38 11.05
N THR A 106 -7.78 -12.46 10.39
CA THR A 106 -8.25 -13.69 9.74
C THR A 106 -7.32 -14.11 8.60
N ASN A 107 -6.93 -13.17 7.71
CA ASN A 107 -5.95 -13.44 6.65
C ASN A 107 -4.62 -13.92 7.23
N GLY A 108 -4.08 -13.22 8.22
CA GLY A 108 -2.83 -13.58 8.88
C GLY A 108 -2.89 -14.94 9.59
N THR A 109 -4.03 -15.28 10.16
CA THR A 109 -4.23 -16.57 10.83
C THR A 109 -4.32 -17.71 9.84
N LEU A 110 -5.05 -17.55 8.74
CA LEU A 110 -5.13 -18.55 7.68
C LEU A 110 -3.74 -18.82 7.07
N ILE A 111 -3.00 -17.77 6.73
CA ILE A 111 -1.67 -17.87 6.13
C ILE A 111 -0.66 -18.55 7.07
N THR A 112 -0.77 -18.32 8.37
CA THR A 112 0.17 -18.92 9.32
C THR A 112 -0.22 -20.35 9.72
N ARG A 113 -1.49 -20.74 9.62
CA ARG A 113 -1.98 -22.08 9.96
C ARG A 113 -1.99 -23.02 8.77
N ILE A 114 -2.36 -22.57 7.58
CA ILE A 114 -2.40 -23.40 6.37
C ILE A 114 -1.00 -23.43 5.77
N LYS A 115 -0.23 -24.46 6.12
CA LYS A 115 1.14 -24.64 5.62
C LYS A 115 1.12 -25.15 4.17
N GLY A 116 2.12 -24.73 3.38
CA GLY A 116 2.31 -25.23 2.01
C GLY A 116 1.52 -24.46 0.93
N VAL A 117 0.67 -23.50 1.29
CA VAL A 117 -0.02 -22.63 0.34
C VAL A 117 0.65 -21.28 0.30
N PHE A 118 0.88 -20.76 -0.90
CA PHE A 118 1.45 -19.43 -1.08
C PHE A 118 0.48 -18.34 -0.54
N PRO A 119 0.96 -17.37 0.27
CA PRO A 119 0.15 -16.29 0.81
C PRO A 119 -0.69 -15.55 -0.23
N LEU A 120 -0.13 -15.34 -1.42
CA LEU A 120 -0.79 -14.69 -2.54
C LEU A 120 -2.11 -15.39 -2.94
N ILE A 121 -2.11 -16.72 -3.01
CA ILE A 121 -3.31 -17.50 -3.40
C ILE A 121 -4.38 -17.38 -2.32
N LEU A 122 -4.00 -17.48 -1.05
CA LEU A 122 -4.94 -17.35 0.07
C LEU A 122 -5.57 -15.94 0.13
N THR A 123 -4.78 -14.89 -0.08
CA THR A 123 -5.33 -13.53 -0.04
C THR A 123 -6.22 -13.22 -1.24
N ILE A 124 -5.94 -13.77 -2.43
CA ILE A 124 -6.87 -13.70 -3.58
C ILE A 124 -8.19 -14.42 -3.25
N ALA A 125 -8.11 -15.62 -2.69
CA ALA A 125 -9.31 -16.39 -2.31
C ALA A 125 -10.14 -15.64 -1.25
N MET A 126 -9.48 -15.09 -0.20
CA MET A 126 -10.15 -14.27 0.80
C MET A 126 -10.70 -12.97 0.21
N GLY A 127 -10.00 -12.38 -0.76
CA GLY A 127 -10.50 -11.24 -1.52
C GLY A 127 -11.83 -11.54 -2.21
N ASN A 128 -11.94 -12.70 -2.85
CA ASN A 128 -13.20 -13.13 -3.47
C ASN A 128 -14.32 -13.35 -2.43
N VAL A 129 -13.98 -13.87 -1.24
CA VAL A 129 -14.97 -13.99 -0.13
C VAL A 129 -15.45 -12.61 0.29
N TYR A 130 -14.54 -11.65 0.55
CA TYR A 130 -14.90 -10.28 0.93
C TYR A 130 -15.70 -9.57 -0.16
N ASN A 131 -15.32 -9.76 -1.42
CA ASN A 131 -16.05 -9.21 -2.56
C ASN A 131 -17.48 -9.77 -2.64
N GLY A 132 -17.63 -11.10 -2.58
CA GLY A 132 -18.92 -11.75 -2.59
C GLY A 132 -19.83 -11.28 -1.44
N LEU A 133 -19.28 -11.19 -0.22
CA LEU A 133 -20.00 -10.66 0.94
C LEU A 133 -20.41 -9.20 0.74
N SER A 134 -19.55 -8.35 0.14
CA SER A 134 -19.88 -6.95 -0.10
C SER A 134 -21.07 -6.79 -1.05
N PHE A 135 -21.11 -7.59 -2.13
CA PHE A 135 -22.26 -7.60 -3.06
C PHE A 135 -23.52 -8.19 -2.43
N LEU A 136 -23.39 -9.28 -1.68
CA LEU A 136 -24.50 -9.94 -1.00
C LEU A 136 -25.19 -9.00 -0.01
N ILE A 137 -24.42 -8.31 0.83
CA ILE A 137 -24.92 -7.40 1.87
C ILE A 137 -25.50 -6.12 1.26
N SER A 138 -24.88 -5.56 0.22
CA SER A 138 -25.33 -4.33 -0.42
C SER A 138 -26.42 -4.53 -1.47
N ASN A 139 -26.68 -5.76 -1.92
CA ASN A 139 -27.47 -6.02 -3.13
C ASN A 139 -27.00 -5.18 -4.33
N ALA A 140 -25.67 -5.00 -4.46
CA ALA A 140 -25.02 -4.18 -5.47
C ALA A 140 -25.41 -2.69 -5.48
N LYS A 141 -26.05 -2.19 -4.42
CA LYS A 141 -26.46 -0.78 -4.31
C LYS A 141 -25.24 0.12 -4.07
N SER A 142 -25.40 1.38 -4.48
CA SER A 142 -24.49 2.48 -4.15
C SER A 142 -25.10 3.32 -3.04
N TYR A 143 -24.31 3.65 -2.04
CA TYR A 143 -24.72 4.43 -0.87
C TYR A 143 -24.15 5.84 -0.97
N ARG A 144 -25.03 6.84 -0.85
CA ARG A 144 -24.71 8.29 -0.84
C ARG A 144 -25.96 9.10 -0.46
N PRO A 145 -25.84 10.35 0.05
CA PRO A 145 -24.63 11.00 0.55
C PRO A 145 -24.27 10.53 1.98
N PHE A 146 -23.03 10.81 2.39
CA PHE A 146 -22.59 10.63 3.78
C PHE A 146 -22.75 11.95 4.56
N PRO A 147 -22.99 11.90 5.89
CA PRO A 147 -23.09 13.09 6.74
C PRO A 147 -21.80 13.92 6.72
N ASP A 148 -21.93 15.25 6.83
CA ASP A 148 -20.76 16.15 6.85
C ASP A 148 -19.78 15.84 7.99
N VAL A 149 -20.30 15.39 9.15
CA VAL A 149 -19.46 14.95 10.27
C VAL A 149 -18.54 13.79 9.88
N PHE A 150 -19.00 12.85 9.04
CA PHE A 150 -18.18 11.75 8.53
C PHE A 150 -17.12 12.24 7.54
N ARG A 151 -17.48 13.22 6.72
CA ARG A 151 -16.64 13.74 5.64
C ARG A 151 -15.64 14.81 6.11
N TYR A 152 -15.87 15.42 7.27
CA TYR A 152 -15.15 16.59 7.77
C TYR A 152 -13.62 16.46 7.66
N TRP A 153 -13.07 15.37 8.16
CA TRP A 153 -11.61 15.16 8.20
C TRP A 153 -10.96 14.97 6.81
N ALA A 154 -11.74 14.54 5.81
CA ALA A 154 -11.25 14.33 4.44
C ALA A 154 -11.52 15.53 3.52
N THR A 155 -12.40 16.46 3.90
CA THR A 155 -12.79 17.62 3.09
C THR A 155 -12.36 18.95 3.68
N HIS A 156 -12.15 19.01 5.02
CA HIS A 156 -11.68 20.22 5.67
C HIS A 156 -10.18 20.37 5.51
N ASN A 157 -9.73 21.60 5.18
CA ASN A 157 -8.32 21.87 4.96
C ASN A 157 -7.75 22.87 5.99
N ILE A 158 -6.46 22.70 6.29
CA ILE A 158 -5.65 23.57 7.11
C ILE A 158 -4.48 24.05 6.24
N LEU A 159 -4.42 25.33 5.95
CA LEU A 159 -3.39 25.92 5.08
C LEU A 159 -3.31 25.29 3.67
N GLY A 160 -4.47 24.86 3.11
CA GLY A 160 -4.55 24.22 1.80
C GLY A 160 -4.35 22.70 1.80
N LEU A 161 -3.94 22.09 2.92
CA LEU A 161 -3.79 20.66 3.06
C LEU A 161 -4.98 20.07 3.83
N ASN A 162 -5.56 18.99 3.33
CA ASN A 162 -6.64 18.30 4.01
C ASN A 162 -6.14 17.59 5.28
N ILE A 163 -7.01 17.48 6.29
CA ILE A 163 -6.66 16.84 7.58
C ILE A 163 -6.24 15.37 7.36
N ASP A 164 -6.88 14.65 6.47
CA ASP A 164 -6.56 13.27 6.13
C ASP A 164 -5.13 13.08 5.58
N LEU A 165 -4.63 14.05 4.81
CA LEU A 165 -3.24 14.04 4.37
C LEU A 165 -2.28 14.19 5.56
N LEU A 166 -2.60 15.06 6.52
CA LEU A 166 -1.81 15.21 7.74
C LEU A 166 -1.81 13.90 8.55
N VAL A 167 -2.97 13.24 8.64
CA VAL A 167 -3.09 11.90 9.26
C VAL A 167 -2.23 10.87 8.52
N ALA A 168 -2.26 10.86 7.19
CA ALA A 168 -1.43 9.96 6.38
C ALA A 168 0.08 10.17 6.61
N ILE A 169 0.52 11.43 6.73
CA ILE A 169 1.92 11.78 7.04
C ILE A 169 2.30 11.29 8.44
N VAL A 170 1.43 11.50 9.44
CA VAL A 170 1.67 11.01 10.81
C VAL A 170 1.79 9.49 10.82
N ILE A 171 0.91 8.77 10.14
CA ILE A 171 0.96 7.31 10.01
C ILE A 171 2.27 6.85 9.35
N LEU A 172 2.69 7.52 8.28
CA LEU A 172 3.96 7.24 7.60
C LEU A 172 5.16 7.39 8.56
N CYS A 173 5.21 8.50 9.30
CA CYS A 173 6.28 8.78 10.27
C CYS A 173 6.27 7.77 11.42
N LEU A 174 5.10 7.43 11.96
CA LEU A 174 4.96 6.41 13.02
C LEU A 174 5.38 5.03 12.52
N ALA A 175 5.01 4.66 11.30
CA ALA A 175 5.41 3.40 10.68
C ALA A 175 6.93 3.31 10.48
N GLU A 176 7.57 4.39 9.97
CA GLU A 176 9.03 4.44 9.83
C GLU A 176 9.73 4.37 11.19
N PHE A 177 9.23 5.11 12.18
CA PHE A 177 9.75 5.05 13.56
C PHE A 177 9.62 3.64 14.13
N MET A 178 8.42 3.03 14.02
CA MET A 178 8.18 1.65 14.48
C MET A 178 9.16 0.68 13.83
N LEU A 179 9.32 0.74 12.51
CA LEU A 179 10.19 -0.17 11.77
C LEU A 179 11.67 0.02 12.13
N LYS A 180 12.16 1.25 12.22
CA LYS A 180 13.59 1.55 12.37
C LYS A 180 14.06 1.60 13.81
N LYS A 181 13.22 2.02 14.74
CA LYS A 181 13.62 2.34 16.11
C LYS A 181 13.11 1.37 17.16
N THR A 182 12.10 0.52 16.84
CA THR A 182 11.50 -0.37 17.84
C THR A 182 12.00 -1.82 17.75
N TYR A 183 11.79 -2.57 18.82
CA TYR A 183 12.04 -4.01 18.87
C TYR A 183 11.13 -4.79 17.91
N LEU A 184 9.89 -4.31 17.73
CA LEU A 184 8.94 -4.90 16.78
C LEU A 184 9.45 -4.78 15.34
N GLY A 185 9.95 -3.61 14.96
CA GLY A 185 10.52 -3.41 13.62
C GLY A 185 11.68 -4.36 13.33
N ARG A 186 12.59 -4.55 14.29
CA ARG A 186 13.69 -5.53 14.14
C ARG A 186 13.18 -6.95 13.88
N LYS A 187 12.13 -7.38 14.60
CA LYS A 187 11.49 -8.70 14.38
C LYS A 187 10.82 -8.79 13.01
N ILE A 188 10.18 -7.71 12.53
CA ILE A 188 9.56 -7.64 11.19
C ILE A 188 10.63 -7.84 10.12
N TYR A 189 11.74 -7.07 10.15
CA TYR A 189 12.83 -7.21 9.20
C TYR A 189 13.49 -8.60 9.26
N ALA A 190 13.72 -9.14 10.46
CA ALA A 190 14.29 -10.47 10.63
C ALA A 190 13.39 -11.56 10.03
N THR A 191 12.07 -11.48 10.30
CA THR A 191 11.07 -12.44 9.78
C THR A 191 11.04 -12.43 8.24
N GLY A 192 11.04 -11.25 7.62
CA GLY A 192 11.01 -11.13 6.16
C GLY A 192 12.36 -11.45 5.50
N GLY A 193 13.48 -11.20 6.21
CA GLY A 193 14.81 -11.44 5.66
C GLY A 193 15.18 -12.92 5.57
N ASN A 194 14.93 -13.67 6.63
CA ASN A 194 15.07 -15.12 6.67
C ASN A 194 14.23 -15.72 7.81
N ARG A 195 13.08 -16.27 7.44
CA ARG A 195 12.09 -16.79 8.39
C ARG A 195 12.65 -17.92 9.26
N GLU A 196 13.45 -18.82 8.69
CA GLU A 196 14.01 -19.96 9.43
C GLU A 196 15.10 -19.48 10.42
N ALA A 197 16.01 -18.60 9.98
CA ALA A 197 17.01 -18.03 10.88
C ALA A 197 16.36 -17.22 12.01
N ALA A 198 15.29 -16.48 11.71
CA ALA A 198 14.54 -15.73 12.72
C ALA A 198 13.89 -16.66 13.76
N LYS A 199 13.31 -17.80 13.33
CA LYS A 199 12.78 -18.82 14.26
C LYS A 199 13.87 -19.41 15.16
N LEU A 200 15.01 -19.77 14.58
CA LEU A 200 16.17 -20.31 15.33
C LEU A 200 16.69 -19.29 16.36
N SER A 201 16.52 -17.99 16.08
CA SER A 201 16.86 -16.90 17.03
C SER A 201 15.76 -16.62 18.06
N GLY A 202 14.74 -17.47 18.19
CA GLY A 202 13.66 -17.35 19.18
C GLY A 202 12.53 -16.38 18.79
N ILE A 203 12.48 -15.91 17.53
CA ILE A 203 11.40 -15.04 17.05
C ILE A 203 10.20 -15.90 16.65
N ASN A 204 9.04 -15.65 17.24
CA ASN A 204 7.78 -16.26 16.78
C ASN A 204 7.33 -15.55 15.48
N THR A 205 7.82 -16.05 14.35
CA THR A 205 7.56 -15.45 13.03
C THR A 205 6.09 -15.49 12.63
N ASP A 206 5.33 -16.50 13.09
CA ASP A 206 3.90 -16.61 12.80
C ASP A 206 3.09 -15.53 13.54
N ARG A 207 3.47 -15.22 14.79
CA ARG A 207 2.88 -14.12 15.55
C ARG A 207 3.20 -12.76 14.91
N ILE A 208 4.44 -12.57 14.47
CA ILE A 208 4.84 -11.33 13.78
C ILE A 208 4.04 -11.16 12.48
N GLN A 209 3.92 -12.23 11.71
CA GLN A 209 3.19 -12.17 10.44
C GLN A 209 1.71 -11.87 10.64
N ARG A 210 1.03 -12.55 11.60
CA ARG A 210 -0.35 -12.24 11.97
C ARG A 210 -0.52 -10.77 12.39
N LEU A 211 0.39 -10.25 13.20
CA LEU A 211 0.37 -8.86 13.62
C LEU A 211 0.49 -7.91 12.41
N CYS A 212 1.41 -8.19 11.46
CA CYS A 212 1.55 -7.37 10.26
C CYS A 212 0.29 -7.38 9.38
N TYR A 213 -0.37 -8.53 9.22
CA TYR A 213 -1.67 -8.60 8.53
C TYR A 213 -2.76 -7.82 9.27
N THR A 214 -2.82 -7.89 10.60
CA THR A 214 -3.78 -7.14 11.41
C THR A 214 -3.57 -5.63 11.28
N LEU A 215 -2.32 -5.16 11.37
CA LEU A 215 -1.97 -3.76 11.14
C LEU A 215 -2.30 -3.31 9.71
N CYS A 216 -2.06 -4.18 8.74
CA CYS A 216 -2.40 -3.94 7.35
C CYS A 216 -3.91 -3.75 7.17
N GLY A 217 -4.72 -4.65 7.73
CA GLY A 217 -6.19 -4.55 7.70
C GLY A 217 -6.73 -3.30 8.41
N PHE A 218 -6.13 -2.90 9.53
CA PHE A 218 -6.44 -1.62 10.19
C PHE A 218 -6.19 -0.43 9.27
N LEU A 219 -5.03 -0.38 8.60
CA LEU A 219 -4.67 0.71 7.70
C LEU A 219 -5.52 0.70 6.41
N PHE A 220 -5.91 -0.48 5.93
CA PHE A 220 -6.86 -0.57 4.81
C PHE A 220 -8.24 -0.04 5.20
N ALA A 221 -8.68 -0.30 6.43
CA ALA A 221 -9.91 0.26 6.96
C ALA A 221 -9.85 1.78 7.01
N LEU A 222 -8.76 2.34 7.50
CA LEU A 222 -8.58 3.78 7.56
C LEU A 222 -8.50 4.41 6.16
N ALA A 223 -7.82 3.75 5.22
CA ALA A 223 -7.77 4.18 3.82
C ALA A 223 -9.16 4.15 3.15
N ALA A 224 -9.99 3.16 3.47
CA ALA A 224 -11.33 3.09 2.95
C ALA A 224 -12.24 4.19 3.52
N LEU A 225 -12.13 4.47 4.84
CA LEU A 225 -12.84 5.60 5.46
C LEU A 225 -12.50 6.92 4.75
N ASP A 226 -11.22 7.14 4.44
CA ASP A 226 -10.76 8.33 3.73
C ASP A 226 -11.34 8.41 2.31
N LEU A 227 -11.22 7.33 1.55
CA LEU A 227 -11.71 7.27 0.17
C LEU A 227 -13.22 7.51 0.09
N ILE A 228 -13.99 6.92 1.02
CA ILE A 228 -15.46 7.11 1.11
C ILE A 228 -15.81 8.54 1.51
N ALA A 229 -15.10 9.11 2.48
CA ALA A 229 -15.36 10.47 2.94
C ALA A 229 -15.11 11.50 1.82
N LYS A 230 -14.06 11.32 1.00
CA LYS A 230 -13.78 12.15 -0.18
C LYS A 230 -14.78 11.95 -1.29
N GLY A 231 -15.04 10.71 -1.66
CA GLY A 231 -15.93 10.35 -2.76
C GLY A 231 -17.40 10.59 -2.46
N ASN A 232 -17.77 10.80 -1.19
CA ASN A 232 -19.14 10.94 -0.73
C ASN A 232 -20.07 9.81 -1.23
N SER A 233 -19.49 8.68 -1.53
CA SER A 233 -20.21 7.51 -2.07
C SER A 233 -19.39 6.24 -1.90
N VAL A 234 -20.08 5.11 -1.82
CA VAL A 234 -19.46 3.78 -1.84
C VAL A 234 -20.35 2.77 -2.55
N SER A 235 -19.73 1.89 -3.31
CA SER A 235 -20.38 0.68 -3.83
C SER A 235 -19.37 -0.48 -3.82
N ALA A 236 -19.86 -1.71 -3.74
CA ALA A 236 -19.05 -2.92 -3.81
C ALA A 236 -18.25 -2.98 -5.12
N SER A 237 -18.87 -2.59 -6.24
CA SER A 237 -18.24 -2.61 -7.56
C SER A 237 -17.11 -1.60 -7.70
N THR A 238 -17.25 -0.40 -7.16
CA THR A 238 -16.26 0.68 -7.31
C THR A 238 -15.00 0.41 -6.50
N LEU A 239 -15.12 0.02 -5.24
CA LEU A 239 -13.97 -0.24 -4.36
C LEU A 239 -13.32 -1.58 -4.65
N GLY A 240 -14.11 -2.66 -4.86
CA GLY A 240 -13.59 -4.00 -5.08
C GLY A 240 -12.79 -4.18 -6.39
N SER A 241 -13.04 -3.34 -7.40
CA SER A 241 -12.36 -3.38 -8.70
C SER A 241 -11.19 -2.40 -8.84
N SER A 242 -10.85 -1.66 -7.80
CA SER A 242 -9.97 -0.48 -7.87
C SER A 242 -8.50 -0.74 -8.21
N GLY A 243 -8.03 -1.99 -8.26
CA GLY A 243 -6.63 -2.30 -8.52
C GLY A 243 -5.63 -1.79 -7.47
N VAL A 244 -6.11 -1.23 -6.36
CA VAL A 244 -5.31 -0.57 -5.31
C VAL A 244 -4.20 -1.47 -4.79
N ALA A 245 -4.43 -2.78 -4.67
CA ALA A 245 -3.43 -3.74 -4.21
C ALA A 245 -2.17 -3.73 -5.10
N PHE A 246 -2.37 -3.85 -6.42
CA PHE A 246 -1.27 -3.86 -7.38
C PHE A 246 -0.56 -2.51 -7.45
N THR A 247 -1.32 -1.42 -7.37
CA THR A 247 -0.77 -0.06 -7.39
C THR A 247 0.08 0.22 -6.15
N CYS A 248 -0.40 -0.16 -4.94
CA CYS A 248 0.36 -0.07 -3.70
C CYS A 248 1.63 -0.94 -3.73
N MET A 249 1.53 -2.17 -4.26
CA MET A 249 2.67 -3.08 -4.41
C MET A 249 3.71 -2.49 -5.37
N THR A 250 3.28 -1.94 -6.50
CA THR A 250 4.16 -1.28 -7.48
C THR A 250 4.89 -0.11 -6.82
N ALA A 251 4.17 0.76 -6.10
CA ALA A 251 4.75 1.87 -5.36
C ALA A 251 5.78 1.39 -4.33
N ALA A 252 5.47 0.32 -3.60
CA ALA A 252 6.37 -0.26 -2.61
C ALA A 252 7.68 -0.79 -3.24
N ILE A 253 7.58 -1.50 -4.37
CA ILE A 253 8.75 -2.06 -5.06
C ILE A 253 9.60 -0.95 -5.69
N ILE A 254 8.99 0.03 -6.37
CA ILE A 254 9.69 1.21 -6.90
C ILE A 254 10.39 1.95 -5.76
N GLY A 255 9.71 2.10 -4.62
CA GLY A 255 10.24 2.71 -3.41
C GLY A 255 11.34 1.91 -2.71
N GLY A 256 11.70 0.74 -3.24
CA GLY A 256 12.80 -0.09 -2.76
C GLY A 256 12.44 -1.07 -1.65
N ILE A 257 11.16 -1.33 -1.40
CA ILE A 257 10.72 -2.45 -0.58
C ILE A 257 10.88 -3.73 -1.41
N SER A 258 11.65 -4.69 -0.90
CA SER A 258 11.88 -5.95 -1.59
C SER A 258 10.63 -6.82 -1.60
N PHE A 259 10.27 -7.36 -2.76
CA PHE A 259 9.19 -8.34 -2.90
C PHE A 259 9.44 -9.62 -2.08
N ALA A 260 10.71 -9.99 -1.87
CA ALA A 260 11.08 -11.13 -1.03
C ALA A 260 11.07 -10.85 0.48
N GLY A 261 10.82 -9.60 0.90
CA GLY A 261 10.82 -9.19 2.29
C GLY A 261 12.19 -8.79 2.85
N GLY A 262 12.22 -8.40 4.12
CA GLY A 262 13.40 -8.09 4.90
C GLY A 262 14.16 -6.81 4.54
N LYS A 263 13.67 -6.02 3.56
CA LYS A 263 14.32 -4.77 3.11
C LYS A 263 13.28 -3.75 2.70
N GLY A 264 13.58 -2.48 2.97
CA GLY A 264 12.75 -1.34 2.58
C GLY A 264 12.70 -0.26 3.65
N SER A 265 12.00 0.85 3.35
CA SER A 265 11.73 1.94 4.28
C SER A 265 10.44 2.64 3.87
N MET A 266 9.77 3.29 4.82
CA MET A 266 8.55 4.05 4.53
C MET A 266 8.86 5.33 3.75
N PHE A 267 10.04 5.93 3.94
CA PHE A 267 10.46 7.06 3.10
C PHE A 267 10.74 6.67 1.65
N GLY A 268 11.27 5.47 1.41
CA GLY A 268 11.36 4.94 0.06
C GLY A 268 9.98 4.69 -0.55
N LEU A 269 9.08 4.08 0.24
CA LEU A 269 7.70 3.82 -0.17
C LEU A 269 6.99 5.09 -0.65
N ILE A 270 7.08 6.20 0.12
CA ILE A 270 6.42 7.45 -0.27
C ILE A 270 6.96 7.99 -1.59
N ALA A 271 8.26 7.86 -1.85
CA ALA A 271 8.82 8.23 -3.15
C ALA A 271 8.23 7.38 -4.29
N GLY A 272 8.03 6.07 -4.07
CA GLY A 272 7.34 5.19 -5.02
C GLY A 272 5.86 5.55 -5.21
N VAL A 273 5.17 5.93 -4.13
CA VAL A 273 3.79 6.47 -4.20
C VAL A 273 3.75 7.70 -5.10
N PHE A 274 4.67 8.65 -4.92
CA PHE A 274 4.71 9.84 -5.76
C PHE A 274 5.00 9.52 -7.24
N VAL A 275 5.85 8.55 -7.56
CA VAL A 275 6.06 8.11 -8.95
C VAL A 275 4.74 7.70 -9.58
N ILE A 276 3.98 6.84 -8.92
CA ILE A 276 2.71 6.34 -9.47
C ILE A 276 1.66 7.44 -9.55
N GLN A 277 1.59 8.33 -8.57
CA GLN A 277 0.58 9.38 -8.53
C GLN A 277 0.87 10.50 -9.53
N ILE A 278 2.13 10.88 -9.67
CA ILE A 278 2.55 11.85 -10.71
C ILE A 278 2.25 11.29 -12.10
N LEU A 279 2.53 9.99 -12.31
CA LEU A 279 2.22 9.32 -13.56
C LEU A 279 0.71 9.32 -13.83
N SER A 280 -0.12 8.91 -12.87
CA SER A 280 -1.58 8.86 -13.01
C SER A 280 -2.18 10.26 -13.25
N ASN A 281 -1.76 11.26 -12.48
CA ASN A 281 -2.20 12.64 -12.61
C ASN A 281 -1.77 13.24 -13.97
N GLY A 282 -0.51 13.02 -14.34
CA GLY A 282 0.02 13.51 -15.62
C GLY A 282 -0.70 12.90 -16.82
N MET A 283 -0.95 11.60 -16.81
CA MET A 283 -1.72 10.91 -17.85
C MET A 283 -3.17 11.44 -17.93
N GLN A 284 -3.81 11.67 -16.76
CA GLN A 284 -5.16 12.24 -16.71
C GLN A 284 -5.22 13.64 -17.28
N LEU A 285 -4.28 14.52 -16.95
CA LEU A 285 -4.19 15.88 -17.47
C LEU A 285 -3.82 15.92 -18.96
N ALA A 286 -3.11 14.91 -19.46
CA ALA A 286 -2.81 14.72 -20.88
C ALA A 286 -4.01 14.14 -21.66
N GLY A 287 -5.16 13.87 -20.99
CA GLY A 287 -6.36 13.32 -21.64
C GLY A 287 -6.28 11.81 -21.92
N TRP A 288 -5.33 11.09 -21.31
CA TRP A 288 -5.24 9.64 -21.50
C TRP A 288 -6.36 8.94 -20.75
N GLY A 289 -7.11 8.10 -21.44
CA GLY A 289 -8.23 7.36 -20.84
C GLY A 289 -7.78 6.41 -19.74
N THR A 290 -8.69 6.12 -18.81
CA THR A 290 -8.44 5.25 -17.63
C THR A 290 -7.90 3.86 -18.01
N TYR A 291 -8.37 3.29 -19.12
CA TYR A 291 -7.91 1.97 -19.57
C TYR A 291 -6.42 1.97 -19.96
N LEU A 292 -5.95 3.05 -20.61
CA LEU A 292 -4.53 3.19 -20.94
C LEU A 292 -3.68 3.35 -19.68
N GLN A 293 -4.20 4.04 -18.66
CA GLN A 293 -3.52 4.13 -17.36
C GLN A 293 -3.32 2.75 -16.74
N TYR A 294 -4.30 1.84 -16.79
CA TYR A 294 -4.15 0.47 -16.30
C TYR A 294 -3.07 -0.31 -17.08
N VAL A 295 -3.01 -0.15 -18.41
CA VAL A 295 -1.95 -0.78 -19.22
C VAL A 295 -0.56 -0.31 -18.79
N VAL A 296 -0.38 1.01 -18.66
CA VAL A 296 0.90 1.60 -18.25
C VAL A 296 1.29 1.17 -16.84
N GLN A 297 0.36 1.18 -15.89
CA GLN A 297 0.61 0.70 -14.52
C GLN A 297 1.02 -0.77 -14.50
N GLY A 298 0.37 -1.62 -15.30
CA GLY A 298 0.73 -3.04 -15.43
C GLY A 298 2.15 -3.24 -15.99
N ILE A 299 2.52 -2.49 -17.03
CA ILE A 299 3.87 -2.53 -17.61
C ILE A 299 4.91 -2.09 -16.55
N ILE A 300 4.64 -1.01 -15.81
CA ILE A 300 5.54 -0.52 -14.77
C ILE A 300 5.71 -1.56 -13.65
N LEU A 301 4.64 -2.24 -13.25
CA LEU A 301 4.73 -3.33 -12.27
C LEU A 301 5.65 -4.46 -12.76
N ILE A 302 5.50 -4.90 -14.01
CA ILE A 302 6.34 -5.93 -14.62
C ILE A 302 7.81 -5.49 -14.63
N LEU A 303 8.09 -4.25 -15.02
CA LEU A 303 9.44 -3.70 -15.04
C LEU A 303 10.03 -3.60 -13.62
N ALA A 304 9.25 -3.14 -12.64
CA ALA A 304 9.68 -3.03 -11.24
C ALA A 304 10.01 -4.39 -10.64
N LEU A 305 9.14 -5.40 -10.83
CA LEU A 305 9.38 -6.77 -10.38
C LEU A 305 10.60 -7.40 -11.05
N SER A 306 10.75 -7.21 -12.37
CA SER A 306 11.91 -7.72 -13.13
C SER A 306 13.21 -7.12 -12.60
N PHE A 307 13.22 -5.83 -12.31
CA PHE A 307 14.38 -5.14 -11.77
C PHE A 307 14.74 -5.60 -10.35
N ASP A 308 13.75 -5.82 -9.48
CA ASP A 308 13.97 -6.37 -8.13
C ASP A 308 14.53 -7.79 -8.21
N ALA A 309 13.99 -8.65 -9.07
CA ALA A 309 14.46 -10.01 -9.30
C ALA A 309 15.93 -10.05 -9.80
N ILE A 310 16.30 -9.15 -10.72
CA ILE A 310 17.67 -9.02 -11.21
C ILE A 310 18.61 -8.59 -10.07
N LYS A 311 18.24 -7.58 -9.28
CA LYS A 311 19.04 -7.13 -8.11
C LYS A 311 19.26 -8.27 -7.12
N MET A 312 18.24 -9.05 -6.81
CA MET A 312 18.34 -10.19 -5.91
C MET A 312 19.29 -11.27 -6.43
N THR A 313 19.20 -11.60 -7.72
CA THR A 313 20.05 -12.59 -8.37
C THR A 313 21.52 -12.15 -8.37
N MET A 314 21.78 -10.87 -8.68
CA MET A 314 23.13 -10.29 -8.62
C MET A 314 23.71 -10.30 -7.19
N ALA A 315 22.91 -9.97 -6.18
CA ALA A 315 23.32 -10.01 -4.77
C ALA A 315 23.72 -11.43 -4.34
N LYS A 316 22.91 -12.44 -4.68
CA LYS A 316 23.19 -13.86 -4.41
C LYS A 316 24.49 -14.34 -5.09
N ARG A 317 24.74 -13.95 -6.35
CA ARG A 317 25.97 -14.27 -7.08
C ARG A 317 27.21 -13.66 -6.43
N ASN A 318 27.12 -12.40 -6.01
CA ASN A 318 28.23 -11.71 -5.33
C ASN A 318 28.56 -12.35 -3.98
N THR A 319 27.56 -12.76 -3.20
CA THR A 319 27.77 -13.47 -1.92
C THR A 319 28.46 -14.83 -2.16
N LYS A 320 27.96 -15.61 -3.14
CA LYS A 320 28.60 -16.90 -3.49
C LYS A 320 30.02 -16.74 -3.97
N ARG A 321 30.33 -15.69 -4.75
CA ARG A 321 31.73 -15.39 -5.17
C ARG A 321 32.62 -15.05 -3.99
N LYS A 322 32.16 -14.22 -3.05
CA LYS A 322 32.92 -13.87 -1.84
C LYS A 322 33.22 -15.11 -0.98
N VAL A 323 32.23 -15.96 -0.74
CA VAL A 323 32.42 -17.22 0.01
C VAL A 323 33.45 -18.13 -0.69
N LYS A 324 33.34 -18.28 -2.02
CA LYS A 324 34.29 -19.12 -2.79
C LYS A 324 35.70 -18.57 -2.79
N MET A 325 35.89 -17.26 -2.70
CA MET A 325 37.24 -16.66 -2.56
C MET A 325 37.81 -16.89 -1.15
N LEU A 326 36.96 -16.77 -0.10
CA LEU A 326 37.43 -17.05 1.28
C LEU A 326 37.83 -18.51 1.49
N VAL A 327 37.05 -19.45 0.90
CA VAL A 327 37.39 -20.90 0.97
C VAL A 327 38.60 -21.29 0.13
N LYS A 328 38.95 -20.52 -0.92
CA LYS A 328 40.12 -20.79 -1.75
C LYS A 328 41.41 -20.11 -1.22
N GLY A 329 41.27 -19.14 -0.33
CA GLY A 329 42.38 -18.43 0.30
C GLY A 329 42.73 -18.92 1.72
N ALA A 330 41.97 -19.91 2.23
CA ALA A 330 42.27 -20.70 3.42
C ALA A 330 42.86 -22.07 3.00
#